data_c0793950d1fde0c572adf12dfad8045b
#
_entry.id   c0793950d1fde0c572adf12dfad8045b
#
_cell.length_a   1.000
_cell.length_b   1.000
_cell.length_c   1.000
_cell.angle_alpha   90.00
_cell.angle_beta   90.00
_cell.angle_gamma   90.00
#
_symmetry.space_group_name_H-M   'P 1'
#
loop_
_entity.id
_entity.type
_entity.pdbx_description
1 polymer ?
#
loop_
_entity_poly.entity_id
_entity_poly.type
_entity_poly.pdbx_seq_one_letter_code
_entity_poly.pdbx_strand_id
1 'polypeptide(L)'
;MADTENDIVLTIDGMSKSFGRNRVLDHISMNVRRGTVMGLMGENGAGKSTMMKCLFGTYQKDEGKIFLDGKEVNFSGPKDALENGVAMVHQELNQCLDRNVVDNLFLGRYPVNAMGVVDEGRMKKEANELFRRLGMTVDLTQPMKNMSVSQRQMVEIAKAISYNAKIIVLDEPTSSLMTQEVEKLFEMIRMLKEQGISLVYISHKMDEIFEICDDISVLRDGKLVMTKRSDETNMNELISAMVGRSLENRFPDVTNTPGKTYLSIQHLSTKYEPYLQDVTFDVRKGEIFGLYGLVGAGRTELLETIFGVRTRAAGRVYVNGHLMNFSTAAEAMDHGFAMITEERKANGLFLKGDLTFNTTIANLNQYKSGPILSDPKMTKATVNELKVMNTKAQGPSDLISSLSGGNQQKVIFGKWLERYPQVFLMDEPTRGIDVGAKYEIYQLIIDMAKSGTTIIVVSSEMPEILGITNRIGVMSNGRLSGIVNTNETNQEELLRLSAKYL
;
A
#
# COMPACT_ATOMS: atom_id res chain seq x y z
N MET A 1 -32.12 10.19 13.74
CA MET A 1 -32.37 10.37 15.18
C MET A 1 -31.12 11.02 15.73
N ALA A 2 -31.24 12.09 16.51
CA ALA A 2 -30.06 12.69 17.16
C ALA A 2 -29.48 11.66 18.14
N ASP A 3 -28.21 11.33 17.98
CA ASP A 3 -27.50 10.46 18.92
C ASP A 3 -27.58 11.10 20.32
N THR A 4 -28.08 10.38 21.31
CA THR A 4 -28.07 10.84 22.68
C THR A 4 -26.63 10.83 23.19
N GLU A 5 -26.23 11.79 24.05
CA GLU A 5 -24.86 11.87 24.62
C GLU A 5 -24.40 10.54 25.27
N ASN A 6 -25.33 9.69 25.69
CA ASN A 6 -25.07 8.37 26.26
C ASN A 6 -24.60 7.30 25.24
N ASP A 7 -24.78 7.52 23.95
CA ASP A 7 -24.41 6.56 22.90
C ASP A 7 -22.98 6.76 22.38
N ILE A 8 -22.31 7.86 22.73
CA ILE A 8 -20.95 8.18 22.28
C ILE A 8 -19.94 7.73 23.32
N VAL A 9 -18.98 6.91 22.91
CA VAL A 9 -17.89 6.45 23.78
C VAL A 9 -16.66 7.34 23.67
N LEU A 10 -16.36 7.88 22.49
CA LEU A 10 -15.24 8.76 22.23
C LEU A 10 -15.70 10.01 21.48
N THR A 11 -15.31 11.18 21.99
CA THR A 11 -15.41 12.44 21.27
C THR A 11 -14.02 13.05 21.14
N ILE A 12 -13.63 13.39 19.94
CA ILE A 12 -12.50 14.26 19.64
C ILE A 12 -13.10 15.60 19.22
N ASP A 13 -12.69 16.69 19.86
CA ASP A 13 -13.24 18.02 19.61
C ASP A 13 -12.11 19.01 19.32
N GLY A 14 -12.05 19.51 18.07
CA GLY A 14 -11.14 20.53 17.60
C GLY A 14 -9.65 20.14 17.67
N MET A 15 -9.29 18.85 17.58
CA MET A 15 -7.91 18.40 17.69
C MET A 15 -7.04 18.97 16.58
N SER A 16 -5.93 19.62 16.96
CA SER A 16 -4.91 20.11 16.05
C SER A 16 -3.53 19.61 16.44
N LYS A 17 -2.67 19.37 15.42
CA LYS A 17 -1.29 18.95 15.61
C LYS A 17 -0.38 19.47 14.51
N SER A 18 0.75 20.07 14.91
CA SER A 18 1.80 20.55 14.00
C SER A 18 3.15 19.90 14.31
N PHE A 19 3.96 19.72 13.30
CA PHE A 19 5.37 19.34 13.42
C PHE A 19 6.22 20.44 12.77
N GLY A 20 6.86 21.25 13.60
CA GLY A 20 7.53 22.47 13.14
C GLY A 20 6.55 23.44 12.50
N ARG A 21 6.74 23.78 11.22
CA ARG A 21 5.84 24.68 10.45
C ARG A 21 4.72 23.92 9.72
N ASN A 22 4.72 22.60 9.75
CA ASN A 22 3.74 21.79 9.03
C ASN A 22 2.58 21.42 9.96
N ARG A 23 1.38 21.98 9.72
CA ARG A 23 0.13 21.60 10.41
C ARG A 23 -0.41 20.32 9.77
N VAL A 24 -0.37 19.22 10.51
CA VAL A 24 -0.77 17.88 10.04
C VAL A 24 -2.23 17.58 10.38
N LEU A 25 -2.75 18.10 11.49
CA LEU A 25 -4.15 18.02 11.87
C LEU A 25 -4.66 19.44 12.12
N ASP A 26 -5.83 19.75 11.56
CA ASP A 26 -6.44 21.08 11.61
C ASP A 26 -7.90 21.00 12.08
N HIS A 27 -8.12 21.23 13.38
CA HIS A 27 -9.43 21.26 14.04
C HIS A 27 -10.30 20.03 13.76
N ILE A 28 -9.73 18.82 13.95
CA ILE A 28 -10.47 17.56 13.77
C ILE A 28 -11.50 17.37 14.87
N SER A 29 -12.76 17.15 14.47
CA SER A 29 -13.84 16.76 15.40
C SER A 29 -14.49 15.47 14.90
N MET A 30 -14.50 14.40 15.75
CA MET A 30 -15.00 13.07 15.40
C MET A 30 -15.65 12.42 16.63
N ASN A 31 -16.76 11.73 16.42
CA ASN A 31 -17.43 10.93 17.44
C ASN A 31 -17.39 9.45 17.07
N VAL A 32 -17.21 8.58 18.07
CA VAL A 32 -17.34 7.13 17.93
C VAL A 32 -18.48 6.65 18.81
N ARG A 33 -19.45 5.97 18.22
CA ARG A 33 -20.59 5.40 18.94
C ARG A 33 -20.19 4.13 19.69
N ARG A 34 -20.85 3.88 20.83
CA ARG A 34 -20.60 2.70 21.66
C ARG A 34 -20.97 1.42 20.92
N GLY A 35 -20.07 0.41 20.95
CA GLY A 35 -20.31 -0.89 20.33
C GLY A 35 -20.45 -0.82 18.81
N THR A 36 -19.82 0.16 18.16
CA THR A 36 -19.78 0.28 16.70
C THR A 36 -18.35 0.26 16.16
N VAL A 37 -18.22 0.03 14.87
CA VAL A 37 -16.96 0.14 14.13
C VAL A 37 -16.96 1.42 13.32
N MET A 38 -16.09 2.37 13.69
CA MET A 38 -15.83 3.61 12.95
C MET A 38 -14.72 3.37 11.93
N GLY A 39 -15.01 3.40 10.64
CA GLY A 39 -14.03 3.40 9.58
C GLY A 39 -13.36 4.78 9.46
N LEU A 40 -12.03 4.84 9.58
CA LEU A 40 -11.27 6.07 9.34
C LEU A 40 -10.48 5.93 8.05
N MET A 41 -10.95 6.62 7.01
CA MET A 41 -10.38 6.61 5.68
C MET A 41 -9.61 7.90 5.37
N GLY A 42 -8.82 7.87 4.32
CA GLY A 42 -8.06 9.00 3.79
C GLY A 42 -6.78 8.55 3.11
N GLU A 43 -6.19 9.41 2.30
CA GLU A 43 -4.93 9.13 1.61
C GLU A 43 -3.74 8.99 2.59
N ASN A 44 -2.63 8.45 2.09
CA ASN A 44 -1.38 8.42 2.86
C ASN A 44 -0.90 9.87 3.10
N GLY A 45 -0.61 10.18 4.36
CA GLY A 45 -0.27 11.55 4.76
C GLY A 45 -1.46 12.43 5.12
N ALA A 46 -2.71 11.97 5.02
CA ALA A 46 -3.90 12.73 5.42
C ALA A 46 -3.97 13.04 6.93
N GLY A 47 -3.15 12.36 7.76
CA GLY A 47 -3.08 12.59 9.20
C GLY A 47 -3.69 11.49 10.07
N LYS A 48 -4.23 10.39 9.51
CA LYS A 48 -4.90 9.30 10.24
C LYS A 48 -4.08 8.76 11.40
N SER A 49 -2.88 8.26 11.13
CA SER A 49 -1.99 7.70 12.16
C SER A 49 -1.51 8.77 13.16
N THR A 50 -1.37 10.03 12.73
CA THR A 50 -1.05 11.16 13.64
C THR A 50 -2.19 11.41 14.61
N MET A 51 -3.44 11.43 14.14
CA MET A 51 -4.64 11.59 14.94
C MET A 51 -4.74 10.47 15.99
N MET A 52 -4.54 9.21 15.58
CA MET A 52 -4.58 8.08 16.51
C MET A 52 -3.42 8.10 17.51
N LYS A 53 -2.21 8.51 17.10
CA LYS A 53 -1.08 8.69 18.02
C LYS A 53 -1.31 9.83 19.02
N CYS A 54 -2.06 10.87 18.65
CA CYS A 54 -2.50 11.90 19.61
C CYS A 54 -3.56 11.33 20.58
N LEU A 55 -4.52 10.54 20.08
CA LEU A 55 -5.50 9.86 20.92
C LEU A 55 -4.83 8.91 21.92
N PHE A 56 -3.80 8.19 21.49
CA PHE A 56 -3.07 7.22 22.32
C PHE A 56 -1.99 7.86 23.22
N GLY A 57 -1.85 9.20 23.18
CA GLY A 57 -0.88 9.93 24.01
C GLY A 57 0.59 9.79 23.57
N THR A 58 0.86 9.14 22.41
CA THR A 58 2.20 9.06 21.83
C THR A 58 2.69 10.43 21.38
N TYR A 59 1.78 11.24 20.80
CA TYR A 59 2.00 12.65 20.51
C TYR A 59 1.07 13.50 21.36
N GLN A 60 1.59 14.59 21.92
CA GLN A 60 0.73 15.58 22.55
C GLN A 60 0.05 16.41 21.46
N LYS A 61 -1.28 16.56 21.54
CA LYS A 61 -2.03 17.49 20.70
C LYS A 61 -1.66 18.94 21.03
N ASP A 62 -1.73 19.82 20.05
CA ASP A 62 -1.44 21.24 20.26
C ASP A 62 -2.70 21.99 20.73
N GLU A 63 -3.88 21.60 20.20
CA GLU A 63 -5.19 22.19 20.52
C GLU A 63 -6.27 21.10 20.58
N GLY A 64 -7.44 21.46 21.13
CA GLY A 64 -8.62 20.61 21.18
C GLY A 64 -8.69 19.71 22.41
N LYS A 65 -9.79 18.96 22.51
CA LYS A 65 -10.12 18.11 23.65
C LYS A 65 -10.47 16.69 23.21
N ILE A 66 -10.28 15.74 24.11
CA ILE A 66 -10.68 14.34 23.95
C ILE A 66 -11.57 13.98 25.13
N PHE A 67 -12.71 13.38 24.86
CA PHE A 67 -13.62 12.87 25.88
C PHE A 67 -13.80 11.37 25.71
N LEU A 68 -13.69 10.62 26.80
CA LEU A 68 -13.97 9.19 26.88
C LEU A 68 -15.09 8.96 27.89
N ASP A 69 -16.20 8.36 27.46
CA ASP A 69 -17.43 8.25 28.25
C ASP A 69 -17.88 9.59 28.83
N GLY A 70 -17.81 10.68 28.06
CA GLY A 70 -18.18 12.04 28.47
C GLY A 70 -17.18 12.73 29.40
N LYS A 71 -16.10 12.08 29.82
CA LYS A 71 -15.06 12.67 30.68
C LYS A 71 -13.87 13.14 29.84
N GLU A 72 -13.45 14.38 30.04
CA GLU A 72 -12.24 14.91 29.39
C GLU A 72 -11.01 14.12 29.83
N VAL A 73 -10.22 13.65 28.85
CA VAL A 73 -8.99 12.89 29.06
C VAL A 73 -7.82 13.53 28.32
N ASN A 74 -6.63 13.42 28.87
CA ASN A 74 -5.40 13.85 28.22
C ASN A 74 -4.28 12.91 28.63
N PHE A 75 -4.06 11.88 27.82
CA PHE A 75 -3.10 10.83 28.15
C PHE A 75 -1.67 11.30 28.06
N SER A 76 -0.89 11.00 29.09
CA SER A 76 0.54 11.32 29.18
C SER A 76 1.42 10.38 28.32
N GLY A 77 0.84 9.26 27.84
CA GLY A 77 1.50 8.28 27.01
C GLY A 77 0.67 7.02 26.81
N PRO A 78 1.21 6.05 26.02
CA PRO A 78 0.50 4.82 25.67
C PRO A 78 0.03 3.99 26.87
N LYS A 79 0.81 3.93 27.94
CA LYS A 79 0.46 3.19 29.14
C LYS A 79 -0.79 3.79 29.83
N ASP A 80 -0.83 5.11 29.94
CA ASP A 80 -1.96 5.84 30.51
C ASP A 80 -3.24 5.63 29.67
N ALA A 81 -3.14 5.67 28.33
CA ALA A 81 -4.24 5.38 27.43
C ALA A 81 -4.78 3.95 27.62
N LEU A 82 -3.90 2.96 27.69
CA LEU A 82 -4.26 1.55 27.91
C LEU A 82 -4.97 1.34 29.26
N GLU A 83 -4.47 1.95 30.34
CA GLU A 83 -5.08 1.87 31.68
C GLU A 83 -6.46 2.51 31.73
N ASN A 84 -6.75 3.49 30.86
CA ASN A 84 -8.05 4.12 30.71
C ASN A 84 -8.97 3.47 29.67
N GLY A 85 -8.55 2.35 29.06
CA GLY A 85 -9.37 1.55 28.16
C GLY A 85 -9.29 1.96 26.67
N VAL A 86 -8.25 2.67 26.27
CA VAL A 86 -7.94 2.94 24.85
C VAL A 86 -6.73 2.09 24.44
N ALA A 87 -6.92 1.15 23.51
CA ALA A 87 -5.86 0.30 22.99
C ALA A 87 -5.62 0.57 21.50
N MET A 88 -4.40 0.33 21.02
CA MET A 88 -4.04 0.49 19.63
C MET A 88 -3.21 -0.70 19.14
N VAL A 89 -3.62 -1.29 18.03
CA VAL A 89 -2.87 -2.28 17.26
C VAL A 89 -2.25 -1.55 16.07
N HIS A 90 -0.93 -1.48 16.04
CA HIS A 90 -0.16 -0.78 15.02
C HIS A 90 -0.04 -1.62 13.74
N GLN A 91 0.16 -0.94 12.62
CA GLN A 91 0.45 -1.56 11.32
C GLN A 91 1.72 -2.44 11.36
N GLU A 92 2.77 -1.96 12.04
CA GLU A 92 3.98 -2.75 12.28
C GLU A 92 3.89 -3.42 13.65
N LEU A 93 4.07 -4.76 13.68
CA LEU A 93 3.99 -5.56 14.91
C LEU A 93 5.25 -5.37 15.76
N ASN A 94 5.10 -4.69 16.89
CA ASN A 94 6.18 -4.41 17.85
C ASN A 94 6.25 -5.49 18.95
N GLN A 95 6.62 -6.72 18.58
CA GLN A 95 6.65 -7.87 19.47
C GLN A 95 8.07 -8.31 19.82
N CYS A 96 8.23 -8.88 21.02
CA CYS A 96 9.47 -9.54 21.40
C CYS A 96 9.52 -10.94 20.77
N LEU A 97 10.12 -11.04 19.57
CA LEU A 97 10.09 -12.23 18.73
C LEU A 97 10.71 -13.48 19.39
N ASP A 98 11.73 -13.31 20.24
CA ASP A 98 12.38 -14.40 20.97
C ASP A 98 11.65 -14.83 22.24
N ARG A 99 10.58 -14.12 22.62
CA ARG A 99 9.72 -14.45 23.75
C ARG A 99 8.47 -15.18 23.28
N ASN A 100 7.89 -15.95 24.21
CA ASN A 100 6.66 -16.70 23.95
C ASN A 100 5.40 -15.79 23.95
N VAL A 101 4.25 -16.38 23.62
CA VAL A 101 2.97 -15.69 23.55
C VAL A 101 2.58 -15.08 24.90
N VAL A 102 2.75 -15.82 26.01
CA VAL A 102 2.38 -15.33 27.35
C VAL A 102 3.22 -14.12 27.75
N ASP A 103 4.53 -14.16 27.50
CA ASP A 103 5.42 -13.04 27.81
C ASP A 103 5.03 -11.78 27.03
N ASN A 104 4.70 -11.93 25.75
CA ASN A 104 4.26 -10.80 24.92
C ASN A 104 2.90 -10.23 25.36
N LEU A 105 1.97 -11.10 25.78
CA LEU A 105 0.66 -10.69 26.27
C LEU A 105 0.75 -9.85 27.55
N PHE A 106 1.62 -10.24 28.48
CA PHE A 106 1.79 -9.57 29.78
C PHE A 106 2.97 -8.60 29.85
N LEU A 107 3.62 -8.31 28.75
CA LEU A 107 4.76 -7.41 28.69
C LEU A 107 4.45 -6.06 29.36
N GLY A 108 5.27 -5.71 30.39
CA GLY A 108 5.12 -4.48 31.15
C GLY A 108 4.05 -4.51 32.27
N ARG A 109 3.35 -5.66 32.48
CA ARG A 109 2.31 -5.85 33.53
C ARG A 109 2.30 -7.28 34.08
N TYR A 110 3.46 -7.86 34.28
CA TYR A 110 3.58 -9.20 34.86
C TYR A 110 2.87 -9.29 36.20
N PRO A 111 1.88 -10.16 36.39
CA PRO A 111 1.28 -10.40 37.70
C PRO A 111 2.34 -11.01 38.63
N VAL A 112 2.37 -10.51 39.87
CA VAL A 112 3.27 -10.99 40.91
C VAL A 112 2.49 -11.67 42.02
N ASN A 113 3.08 -12.67 42.63
CA ASN A 113 2.53 -13.34 43.81
C ASN A 113 2.80 -12.50 45.09
N ALA A 114 2.37 -12.98 46.26
CA ALA A 114 2.52 -12.29 47.54
C ALA A 114 3.99 -12.05 47.93
N MET A 115 4.95 -12.76 47.33
CA MET A 115 6.39 -12.60 47.55
C MET A 115 7.06 -11.66 46.53
N GLY A 116 6.30 -11.03 45.63
CA GLY A 116 6.84 -10.15 44.60
C GLY A 116 7.48 -10.85 43.41
N VAL A 117 7.32 -12.18 43.29
CA VAL A 117 7.84 -12.99 42.18
C VAL A 117 6.76 -13.10 41.11
N VAL A 118 7.15 -13.10 39.83
CA VAL A 118 6.22 -13.26 38.70
C VAL A 118 5.43 -14.58 38.81
N ASP A 119 4.11 -14.48 38.72
CA ASP A 119 3.20 -15.61 38.80
C ASP A 119 2.88 -16.16 37.39
N GLU A 120 3.77 -17.02 36.90
CA GLU A 120 3.61 -17.66 35.59
C GLU A 120 2.35 -18.53 35.48
N GLY A 121 1.92 -19.15 36.59
CA GLY A 121 0.70 -19.97 36.64
C GLY A 121 -0.53 -19.13 36.36
N ARG A 122 -0.64 -17.97 37.01
CA ARG A 122 -1.68 -17.01 36.79
C ARG A 122 -1.66 -16.47 35.35
N MET A 123 -0.48 -16.10 34.83
CA MET A 123 -0.32 -15.63 33.45
C MET A 123 -0.85 -16.65 32.43
N LYS A 124 -0.45 -17.93 32.56
CA LYS A 124 -0.91 -19.00 31.66
C LYS A 124 -2.43 -19.22 31.75
N LYS A 125 -2.99 -19.16 32.97
CA LYS A 125 -4.43 -19.31 33.18
C LYS A 125 -5.20 -18.17 32.52
N GLU A 126 -4.83 -16.92 32.77
CA GLU A 126 -5.48 -15.74 32.20
C GLU A 126 -5.35 -15.72 30.65
N ALA A 127 -4.17 -16.09 30.11
CA ALA A 127 -3.96 -16.20 28.68
C ALA A 127 -4.85 -17.26 28.03
N ASN A 128 -4.92 -18.48 28.61
CA ASN A 128 -5.80 -19.53 28.11
C ASN A 128 -7.28 -19.10 28.12
N GLU A 129 -7.72 -18.46 29.17
CA GLU A 129 -9.10 -17.97 29.28
C GLU A 129 -9.41 -16.92 28.22
N LEU A 130 -8.48 -15.99 27.99
CA LEU A 130 -8.59 -14.98 26.96
C LEU A 130 -8.70 -15.58 25.55
N PHE A 131 -7.76 -16.45 25.16
CA PHE A 131 -7.76 -17.06 23.83
C PHE A 131 -8.98 -17.98 23.63
N ARG A 132 -9.43 -18.70 24.67
CA ARG A 132 -10.68 -19.48 24.63
C ARG A 132 -11.90 -18.57 24.38
N ARG A 133 -11.97 -17.39 25.06
CA ARG A 133 -13.05 -16.42 24.85
C ARG A 133 -13.05 -15.86 23.42
N LEU A 134 -11.87 -15.75 22.80
CA LEU A 134 -11.70 -15.30 21.42
C LEU A 134 -11.87 -16.44 20.38
N GLY A 135 -12.23 -17.66 20.80
CA GLY A 135 -12.34 -18.80 19.90
C GLY A 135 -11.01 -19.23 19.24
N MET A 136 -9.89 -18.84 19.84
CA MET A 136 -8.55 -19.06 19.27
C MET A 136 -7.84 -20.22 19.96
N THR A 137 -7.19 -21.08 19.16
CA THR A 137 -6.25 -22.09 19.64
C THR A 137 -4.83 -21.62 19.39
N VAL A 138 -4.07 -21.33 20.45
CA VAL A 138 -2.70 -20.81 20.37
C VAL A 138 -1.82 -21.60 21.34
N ASP A 139 -0.64 -22.03 20.87
CA ASP A 139 0.39 -22.56 21.77
C ASP A 139 1.04 -21.40 22.53
N LEU A 140 0.70 -21.29 23.82
CA LEU A 140 1.16 -20.21 24.69
C LEU A 140 2.67 -20.22 24.93
N THR A 141 3.33 -21.36 24.72
CA THR A 141 4.76 -21.54 24.97
C THR A 141 5.62 -21.27 23.72
N GLN A 142 4.98 -21.21 22.56
CA GLN A 142 5.67 -20.99 21.29
C GLN A 142 6.31 -19.59 21.23
N PRO A 143 7.60 -19.46 20.85
CA PRO A 143 8.21 -18.17 20.56
C PRO A 143 7.51 -17.46 19.40
N MET A 144 7.30 -16.14 19.52
CA MET A 144 6.60 -15.35 18.50
C MET A 144 7.24 -15.44 17.11
N LYS A 145 8.56 -15.60 17.00
CA LYS A 145 9.28 -15.74 15.72
C LYS A 145 8.87 -16.98 14.91
N ASN A 146 8.31 -18.00 15.56
CA ASN A 146 7.85 -19.23 14.91
C ASN A 146 6.39 -19.16 14.46
N MET A 147 5.72 -18.05 14.73
CA MET A 147 4.34 -17.80 14.33
C MET A 147 4.25 -17.09 12.99
N SER A 148 3.20 -17.36 12.21
CA SER A 148 2.90 -16.59 11.02
C SER A 148 2.58 -15.12 11.37
N VAL A 149 2.67 -14.22 10.39
CA VAL A 149 2.33 -12.79 10.61
C VAL A 149 0.91 -12.64 11.11
N SER A 150 -0.04 -13.39 10.54
CA SER A 150 -1.44 -13.40 10.96
C SER A 150 -1.63 -13.86 12.40
N GLN A 151 -0.98 -14.95 12.79
CA GLN A 151 -1.03 -15.41 14.18
C GLN A 151 -0.51 -14.37 15.16
N ARG A 152 0.60 -13.70 14.80
CA ARG A 152 1.16 -12.60 15.60
C ARG A 152 0.22 -11.40 15.68
N GLN A 153 -0.48 -11.06 14.58
CA GLN A 153 -1.51 -10.04 14.55
C GLN A 153 -2.64 -10.34 15.54
N MET A 154 -3.12 -11.60 15.53
CA MET A 154 -4.16 -12.05 16.45
C MET A 154 -3.72 -11.98 17.92
N VAL A 155 -2.45 -12.25 18.22
CA VAL A 155 -1.91 -12.08 19.59
C VAL A 155 -1.89 -10.60 20.00
N GLU A 156 -1.58 -9.65 19.10
CA GLU A 156 -1.65 -8.21 19.42
C GLU A 156 -3.09 -7.76 19.70
N ILE A 157 -4.06 -8.25 18.94
CA ILE A 157 -5.48 -7.95 19.19
C ILE A 157 -5.91 -8.55 20.54
N ALA A 158 -5.55 -9.79 20.83
CA ALA A 158 -5.79 -10.43 22.13
C ALA A 158 -5.17 -9.63 23.28
N LYS A 159 -3.94 -9.11 23.08
CA LYS A 159 -3.26 -8.25 24.04
C LYS A 159 -4.05 -6.95 24.27
N ALA A 160 -4.53 -6.28 23.21
CA ALA A 160 -5.37 -5.08 23.34
C ALA A 160 -6.64 -5.37 24.17
N ILE A 161 -7.32 -6.46 23.89
CA ILE A 161 -8.52 -6.90 24.63
C ILE A 161 -8.22 -7.16 26.10
N SER A 162 -7.05 -7.72 26.42
CA SER A 162 -6.62 -8.06 27.78
C SER A 162 -6.45 -6.86 28.71
N TYR A 163 -6.48 -5.63 28.18
CA TYR A 163 -6.50 -4.38 28.94
C TYR A 163 -7.92 -3.88 29.27
N ASN A 164 -8.97 -4.69 29.05
CA ASN A 164 -10.37 -4.28 29.18
C ASN A 164 -10.68 -3.01 28.36
N ALA A 165 -10.15 -2.97 27.15
CA ALA A 165 -10.29 -1.82 26.27
C ALA A 165 -11.77 -1.55 25.97
N LYS A 166 -12.18 -0.28 26.06
CA LYS A 166 -13.48 0.22 25.63
C LYS A 166 -13.46 0.56 24.15
N ILE A 167 -12.26 0.97 23.68
CA ILE A 167 -11.96 1.33 22.29
C ILE A 167 -10.68 0.64 21.86
N ILE A 168 -10.73 0.00 20.70
CA ILE A 168 -9.57 -0.58 20.06
C ILE A 168 -9.37 0.07 18.69
N VAL A 169 -8.21 0.69 18.49
CA VAL A 169 -7.80 1.23 17.18
C VAL A 169 -7.03 0.14 16.44
N LEU A 170 -7.45 -0.18 15.22
CA LEU A 170 -6.78 -1.13 14.32
C LEU A 170 -6.23 -0.35 13.13
N ASP A 171 -4.90 -0.19 13.05
CA ASP A 171 -4.22 0.58 11.99
C ASP A 171 -3.75 -0.36 10.87
N GLU A 172 -4.47 -0.39 9.74
CA GLU A 172 -4.25 -1.24 8.56
C GLU A 172 -4.04 -2.74 8.91
N PRO A 173 -4.95 -3.37 9.67
CA PRO A 173 -4.71 -4.69 10.25
C PRO A 173 -4.66 -5.81 9.21
N THR A 174 -5.08 -5.59 7.97
CA THR A 174 -5.12 -6.59 6.89
C THR A 174 -3.98 -6.48 5.88
N SER A 175 -3.04 -5.55 6.09
CA SER A 175 -1.98 -5.25 5.11
C SER A 175 -1.06 -6.45 4.78
N SER A 176 -0.98 -7.43 5.71
CA SER A 176 -0.12 -8.62 5.61
C SER A 176 -0.90 -9.94 5.73
N LEU A 177 -2.24 -9.91 5.60
CA LEU A 177 -3.10 -11.06 5.78
C LEU A 177 -3.59 -11.63 4.44
N MET A 178 -3.73 -12.96 4.37
CA MET A 178 -4.42 -13.64 3.27
C MET A 178 -5.94 -13.53 3.43
N THR A 179 -6.71 -13.73 2.36
CA THR A 179 -8.18 -13.60 2.35
C THR A 179 -8.87 -14.36 3.48
N GLN A 180 -8.50 -15.62 3.71
CA GLN A 180 -9.08 -16.45 4.79
C GLN A 180 -8.74 -15.90 6.21
N GLU A 181 -7.63 -15.20 6.35
CA GLU A 181 -7.21 -14.59 7.61
C GLU A 181 -7.94 -13.28 7.87
N VAL A 182 -8.26 -12.55 6.80
CA VAL A 182 -9.11 -11.34 6.86
C VAL A 182 -10.52 -11.70 7.35
N GLU A 183 -11.11 -12.78 6.84
CA GLU A 183 -12.42 -13.27 7.29
C GLU A 183 -12.44 -13.55 8.80
N LYS A 184 -11.42 -14.25 9.32
CA LYS A 184 -11.28 -14.51 10.76
C LYS A 184 -11.13 -13.24 11.59
N LEU A 185 -10.39 -12.25 11.06
CA LEU A 185 -10.30 -10.94 11.71
C LEU A 185 -11.67 -10.25 11.77
N PHE A 186 -12.45 -10.30 10.70
CA PHE A 186 -13.79 -9.72 10.65
C PHE A 186 -14.76 -10.42 11.59
N GLU A 187 -14.72 -11.75 11.69
CA GLU A 187 -15.48 -12.50 12.70
C GLU A 187 -15.14 -12.03 14.13
N MET A 188 -13.85 -11.84 14.42
CA MET A 188 -13.42 -11.32 15.73
C MET A 188 -13.92 -9.90 15.97
N ILE A 189 -13.85 -9.00 14.98
CA ILE A 189 -14.35 -7.62 15.10
C ILE A 189 -15.85 -7.62 15.40
N ARG A 190 -16.65 -8.46 14.70
CA ARG A 190 -18.10 -8.61 14.95
C ARG A 190 -18.37 -9.09 16.38
N MET A 191 -17.63 -10.10 16.85
CA MET A 191 -17.74 -10.60 18.23
C MET A 191 -17.40 -9.52 19.28
N LEU A 192 -16.35 -8.71 19.05
CA LEU A 192 -15.98 -7.61 19.95
C LEU A 192 -17.06 -6.54 20.02
N LYS A 193 -17.64 -6.20 18.87
CA LYS A 193 -18.77 -5.29 18.76
C LYS A 193 -19.97 -5.77 19.55
N GLU A 194 -20.33 -7.06 19.45
CA GLU A 194 -21.41 -7.70 20.25
C GLU A 194 -21.13 -7.65 21.75
N GLN A 195 -19.87 -7.64 22.17
CA GLN A 195 -19.45 -7.46 23.57
C GLN A 195 -19.47 -5.99 24.02
N GLY A 196 -19.90 -5.05 23.17
CA GLY A 196 -19.98 -3.62 23.47
C GLY A 196 -18.64 -2.87 23.35
N ILE A 197 -17.61 -3.50 22.79
CA ILE A 197 -16.33 -2.84 22.51
C ILE A 197 -16.47 -2.04 21.20
N SER A 198 -16.01 -0.79 21.23
CA SER A 198 -16.02 0.09 20.06
C SER A 198 -14.69 0.01 19.34
N LEU A 199 -14.71 0.09 18.01
CA LEU A 199 -13.49 -0.01 17.22
C LEU A 199 -13.34 1.20 16.31
N VAL A 200 -12.08 1.61 16.08
CA VAL A 200 -11.69 2.51 15.00
C VAL A 200 -10.85 1.69 14.02
N TYR A 201 -11.39 1.46 12.82
CA TYR A 201 -10.78 0.64 11.80
C TYR A 201 -10.18 1.54 10.71
N ILE A 202 -8.86 1.58 10.63
CA ILE A 202 -8.14 2.36 9.63
C ILE A 202 -7.77 1.44 8.47
N SER A 203 -8.28 1.74 7.28
CA SER A 203 -7.93 1.04 6.04
C SER A 203 -8.05 1.98 4.84
N HIS A 204 -7.32 1.68 3.79
CA HIS A 204 -7.49 2.28 2.48
C HIS A 204 -8.27 1.36 1.52
N LYS A 205 -8.61 0.13 1.95
CA LYS A 205 -9.39 -0.84 1.19
C LYS A 205 -10.87 -0.61 1.43
N MET A 206 -11.56 -0.12 0.41
CA MET A 206 -12.96 0.28 0.52
C MET A 206 -13.90 -0.91 0.78
N ASP A 207 -13.61 -2.06 0.17
CA ASP A 207 -14.41 -3.26 0.35
C ASP A 207 -14.46 -3.69 1.82
N GLU A 208 -13.32 -3.62 2.54
CA GLU A 208 -13.24 -3.91 3.97
C GLU A 208 -14.07 -2.92 4.80
N ILE A 209 -14.01 -1.63 4.45
CA ILE A 209 -14.76 -0.58 5.15
C ILE A 209 -16.26 -0.79 5.04
N PHE A 210 -16.77 -1.08 3.83
CA PHE A 210 -18.20 -1.35 3.63
C PHE A 210 -18.67 -2.64 4.28
N GLU A 211 -17.79 -3.63 4.43
CA GLU A 211 -18.14 -4.91 5.04
C GLU A 211 -18.24 -4.85 6.57
N ILE A 212 -17.33 -4.09 7.23
CA ILE A 212 -17.19 -4.18 8.68
C ILE A 212 -17.59 -2.92 9.44
N CYS A 213 -17.60 -1.73 8.81
CA CYS A 213 -17.82 -0.46 9.50
C CYS A 213 -19.30 -0.05 9.52
N ASP A 214 -19.74 0.51 10.65
CA ASP A 214 -21.08 1.10 10.80
C ASP A 214 -21.10 2.58 10.39
N ASP A 215 -20.03 3.31 10.73
CA ASP A 215 -19.84 4.71 10.41
C ASP A 215 -18.52 4.87 9.67
N ILE A 216 -18.43 5.84 8.77
CA ILE A 216 -17.24 6.11 7.98
C ILE A 216 -16.89 7.60 8.09
N SER A 217 -15.67 7.89 8.53
CA SER A 217 -15.09 9.22 8.55
C SER A 217 -13.94 9.30 7.54
N VAL A 218 -13.90 10.38 6.75
CA VAL A 218 -12.86 10.63 5.76
C VAL A 218 -12.01 11.81 6.17
N LEU A 219 -10.70 11.57 6.32
CA LEU A 219 -9.69 12.57 6.60
C LEU A 219 -8.93 12.93 5.32
N ARG A 220 -8.82 14.23 5.00
CA ARG A 220 -8.08 14.74 3.86
C ARG A 220 -7.33 16.02 4.21
N ASP A 221 -6.03 16.07 3.89
CA ASP A 221 -5.17 17.24 4.13
C ASP A 221 -5.26 17.75 5.57
N GLY A 222 -5.31 16.84 6.55
CA GLY A 222 -5.40 17.16 7.97
C GLY A 222 -6.77 17.63 8.43
N LYS A 223 -7.84 17.52 7.64
CA LYS A 223 -9.22 17.91 7.99
C LYS A 223 -10.18 16.74 7.84
N LEU A 224 -11.16 16.66 8.72
CA LEU A 224 -12.29 15.75 8.58
C LEU A 224 -13.27 16.33 7.57
N VAL A 225 -13.40 15.69 6.40
CA VAL A 225 -14.20 16.20 5.29
C VAL A 225 -15.58 15.54 5.17
N MET A 226 -15.74 14.35 5.77
CA MET A 226 -17.00 13.61 5.76
C MET A 226 -17.09 12.69 6.97
N THR A 227 -18.29 12.59 7.54
CA THR A 227 -18.69 11.49 8.44
C THR A 227 -20.11 11.09 8.10
N LYS A 228 -20.30 9.81 7.76
CA LYS A 228 -21.61 9.24 7.40
C LYS A 228 -21.72 7.81 7.89
N ARG A 229 -22.94 7.30 7.97
CA ARG A 229 -23.18 5.87 8.14
C ARG A 229 -22.78 5.14 6.86
N SER A 230 -22.34 3.90 7.00
CA SER A 230 -21.90 3.08 5.85
C SER A 230 -23.04 2.79 4.87
N ASP A 231 -24.30 2.71 5.37
CA ASP A 231 -25.50 2.51 4.57
C ASP A 231 -26.04 3.79 3.89
N GLU A 232 -25.52 4.98 4.25
CA GLU A 232 -25.89 6.29 3.70
C GLU A 232 -24.88 6.82 2.66
N THR A 233 -23.85 6.06 2.33
CA THR A 233 -22.80 6.47 1.39
C THR A 233 -22.48 5.35 0.40
N ASN A 234 -21.65 5.66 -0.60
CA ASN A 234 -21.21 4.72 -1.61
C ASN A 234 -19.74 4.93 -1.98
N MET A 235 -19.20 3.96 -2.72
CA MET A 235 -17.80 3.95 -3.16
C MET A 235 -17.36 5.26 -3.84
N ASN A 236 -18.18 5.79 -4.75
CA ASN A 236 -17.82 7.00 -5.51
C ASN A 236 -17.78 8.24 -4.62
N GLU A 237 -18.70 8.35 -3.66
CA GLU A 237 -18.72 9.45 -2.70
C GLU A 237 -17.52 9.40 -1.77
N LEU A 238 -17.14 8.21 -1.30
CA LEU A 238 -15.93 8.03 -0.48
C LEU A 238 -14.67 8.43 -1.25
N ILE A 239 -14.52 7.97 -2.49
CA ILE A 239 -13.40 8.34 -3.35
C ILE A 239 -13.35 9.87 -3.56
N SER A 240 -14.49 10.48 -3.86
CA SER A 240 -14.57 11.93 -4.04
C SER A 240 -14.18 12.71 -2.77
N ALA A 241 -14.61 12.24 -1.60
CA ALA A 241 -14.23 12.84 -0.32
C ALA A 241 -12.73 12.70 -0.04
N MET A 242 -12.14 11.52 -0.33
CA MET A 242 -10.71 11.26 -0.12
C MET A 242 -9.82 12.10 -1.03
N VAL A 243 -10.15 12.17 -2.33
CA VAL A 243 -9.30 12.79 -3.37
C VAL A 243 -9.61 14.29 -3.54
N GLY A 244 -10.81 14.73 -3.16
CA GLY A 244 -11.21 16.15 -3.27
C GLY A 244 -11.63 16.60 -4.65
N ARG A 245 -11.79 15.67 -5.58
CA ARG A 245 -12.34 15.88 -6.91
C ARG A 245 -13.49 14.89 -7.12
N SER A 246 -14.52 15.28 -7.84
CA SER A 246 -15.46 14.30 -8.40
C SER A 246 -14.69 13.48 -9.43
N LEU A 247 -14.24 12.31 -9.05
CA LEU A 247 -13.76 11.33 -10.02
C LEU A 247 -15.03 10.72 -10.62
N GLU A 248 -15.51 11.30 -11.70
CA GLU A 248 -16.58 10.72 -12.50
C GLU A 248 -16.19 9.33 -13.00
N ASN A 249 -14.86 9.06 -13.10
CA ASN A 249 -14.28 7.77 -13.43
C ASN A 249 -13.09 7.46 -12.52
N ARG A 250 -13.02 6.23 -11.99
CA ARG A 250 -11.89 5.69 -11.21
C ARG A 250 -10.57 5.67 -12.02
N PHE A 251 -10.67 5.57 -13.32
CA PHE A 251 -9.55 5.55 -14.28
C PHE A 251 -9.73 6.67 -15.29
N PRO A 252 -8.61 7.30 -15.77
CA PRO A 252 -8.67 8.24 -16.89
C PRO A 252 -9.10 7.52 -18.17
N ASP A 253 -9.69 8.27 -19.11
CA ASP A 253 -10.02 7.73 -20.42
C ASP A 253 -8.76 7.31 -21.18
N VAL A 254 -8.73 6.08 -21.69
CA VAL A 254 -7.64 5.54 -22.50
C VAL A 254 -7.73 6.11 -23.91
N THR A 255 -7.09 7.24 -24.14
CA THR A 255 -7.19 8.04 -25.37
C THR A 255 -5.99 7.94 -26.31
N ASN A 256 -5.02 7.04 -26.01
CA ASN A 256 -3.92 6.72 -26.90
C ASN A 256 -4.42 5.88 -28.10
N THR A 257 -3.74 6.02 -29.22
CA THR A 257 -4.06 5.26 -30.46
C THR A 257 -2.88 4.37 -30.80
N PRO A 258 -2.96 3.04 -30.60
CA PRO A 258 -1.92 2.10 -30.96
C PRO A 258 -1.59 2.14 -32.45
N GLY A 259 -0.30 2.23 -32.76
CA GLY A 259 0.21 2.27 -34.14
C GLY A 259 0.52 0.88 -34.72
N LYS A 260 1.63 0.77 -35.48
CA LYS A 260 2.17 -0.51 -35.99
C LYS A 260 2.90 -1.27 -34.86
N THR A 261 3.08 -2.59 -35.03
CA THR A 261 3.94 -3.41 -34.16
C THR A 261 5.30 -2.75 -33.98
N TYR A 262 5.69 -2.55 -32.73
CA TYR A 262 6.96 -1.92 -32.36
C TYR A 262 7.86 -2.88 -31.59
N LEU A 263 7.33 -3.60 -30.60
CA LEU A 263 8.01 -4.64 -29.84
C LEU A 263 7.41 -5.99 -30.20
N SER A 264 8.26 -6.96 -30.57
CA SER A 264 7.84 -8.34 -30.85
C SER A 264 8.68 -9.31 -30.04
N ILE A 265 8.01 -10.13 -29.26
CA ILE A 265 8.59 -11.20 -28.44
C ILE A 265 8.25 -12.53 -29.11
N GLN A 266 9.27 -13.32 -29.43
CA GLN A 266 9.08 -14.59 -30.16
C GLN A 266 9.74 -15.75 -29.42
N HIS A 267 8.95 -16.75 -29.03
CA HIS A 267 9.38 -18.02 -28.44
C HIS A 267 10.28 -17.86 -27.21
N LEU A 268 9.98 -16.83 -26.35
CA LEU A 268 10.81 -16.49 -25.21
C LEU A 268 10.68 -17.54 -24.10
N SER A 269 11.83 -18.09 -23.67
CA SER A 269 11.92 -19.06 -22.58
C SER A 269 13.10 -18.73 -21.67
N THR A 270 12.98 -19.02 -20.35
CA THR A 270 14.04 -18.82 -19.36
C THR A 270 14.82 -20.10 -19.09
N LYS A 271 16.06 -19.93 -18.61
CA LYS A 271 16.97 -21.04 -18.29
C LYS A 271 16.76 -21.58 -16.87
N TYR A 272 16.34 -20.74 -15.95
CA TYR A 272 16.22 -21.05 -14.53
C TYR A 272 14.79 -20.78 -14.04
N GLU A 273 14.37 -21.50 -13.01
CA GLU A 273 13.08 -21.27 -12.35
C GLU A 273 12.94 -19.86 -11.76
N PRO A 274 11.73 -19.29 -11.74
CA PRO A 274 10.51 -19.80 -12.38
C PRO A 274 10.64 -19.77 -13.92
N TYR A 275 10.17 -20.81 -14.59
CA TYR A 275 10.34 -20.95 -16.04
C TYR A 275 9.29 -20.19 -16.83
N LEU A 276 9.74 -19.42 -17.81
CA LEU A 276 8.90 -19.01 -18.95
C LEU A 276 9.01 -20.08 -20.05
N GLN A 277 7.88 -20.37 -20.69
CA GLN A 277 7.79 -21.43 -21.68
C GLN A 277 7.12 -20.90 -22.95
N ASP A 278 7.93 -20.67 -23.98
CA ASP A 278 7.49 -20.35 -25.36
C ASP A 278 6.54 -19.13 -25.43
N VAL A 279 6.87 -18.04 -24.75
CA VAL A 279 6.04 -16.83 -24.72
C VAL A 279 6.22 -16.05 -26.03
N THR A 280 5.11 -15.80 -26.75
CA THR A 280 5.10 -15.08 -28.02
C THR A 280 3.97 -14.06 -28.05
N PHE A 281 4.29 -12.76 -28.28
CA PHE A 281 3.33 -11.68 -28.47
C PHE A 281 3.97 -10.43 -29.07
N ASP A 282 3.12 -9.53 -29.56
CA ASP A 282 3.52 -8.24 -30.13
C ASP A 282 2.87 -7.08 -29.36
N VAL A 283 3.59 -5.96 -29.22
CA VAL A 283 3.07 -4.70 -28.69
C VAL A 283 3.26 -3.60 -29.73
N ARG A 284 2.25 -2.77 -29.91
CA ARG A 284 2.24 -1.70 -30.92
C ARG A 284 2.86 -0.42 -30.36
N LYS A 285 3.35 0.44 -31.24
CA LYS A 285 3.85 1.76 -30.84
C LYS A 285 2.73 2.58 -30.19
N GLY A 286 2.99 3.15 -29.03
CA GLY A 286 1.99 3.93 -28.28
C GLY A 286 0.86 3.09 -27.70
N GLU A 287 1.04 1.76 -27.59
CA GLU A 287 0.11 0.87 -26.91
C GLU A 287 0.44 0.70 -25.45
N ILE A 288 -0.58 0.62 -24.61
CA ILE A 288 -0.50 0.15 -23.23
C ILE A 288 -0.97 -1.31 -23.23
N PHE A 289 -0.02 -2.24 -23.16
CA PHE A 289 -0.28 -3.68 -23.13
C PHE A 289 -0.26 -4.16 -21.69
N GLY A 290 -1.41 -4.64 -21.20
CA GLY A 290 -1.54 -5.20 -19.86
C GLY A 290 -1.03 -6.63 -19.79
N LEU A 291 -0.35 -7.00 -18.72
CA LEU A 291 -0.06 -8.38 -18.37
C LEU A 291 -0.75 -8.74 -17.07
N TYR A 292 -1.68 -9.68 -17.13
CA TYR A 292 -2.41 -10.22 -15.99
C TYR A 292 -2.06 -11.69 -15.76
N GLY A 293 -2.28 -12.19 -14.55
CA GLY A 293 -2.10 -13.59 -14.16
C GLY A 293 -2.07 -13.72 -12.63
N LEU A 294 -2.25 -14.93 -12.13
CA LEU A 294 -2.17 -15.21 -10.70
C LEU A 294 -0.73 -15.04 -10.17
N VAL A 295 -0.58 -14.98 -8.85
CA VAL A 295 0.73 -14.93 -8.20
C VAL A 295 1.58 -16.12 -8.64
N GLY A 296 2.81 -15.87 -9.07
CA GLY A 296 3.70 -16.89 -9.61
C GLY A 296 3.47 -17.27 -11.10
N ALA A 297 2.59 -16.55 -11.81
CA ALA A 297 2.33 -16.82 -13.23
C ALA A 297 3.50 -16.52 -14.19
N GLY A 298 4.57 -15.87 -13.72
CA GLY A 298 5.75 -15.56 -14.55
C GLY A 298 5.75 -14.14 -15.14
N ARG A 299 4.93 -13.21 -14.64
CA ARG A 299 4.81 -11.84 -15.16
C ARG A 299 6.08 -11.02 -14.97
N THR A 300 6.59 -10.96 -13.73
CA THR A 300 7.85 -10.30 -13.37
C THR A 300 9.02 -10.90 -14.14
N GLU A 301 9.10 -12.22 -14.20
CA GLU A 301 10.13 -12.98 -14.92
C GLU A 301 10.15 -12.64 -16.42
N LEU A 302 8.97 -12.39 -16.99
CA LEU A 302 8.84 -11.98 -18.39
C LEU A 302 9.44 -10.59 -18.61
N LEU A 303 9.10 -9.60 -17.78
CA LEU A 303 9.67 -8.26 -17.86
C LEU A 303 11.19 -8.26 -17.63
N GLU A 304 11.67 -8.97 -16.60
CA GLU A 304 13.10 -9.11 -16.29
C GLU A 304 13.87 -9.77 -17.46
N THR A 305 13.27 -10.75 -18.13
CA THR A 305 13.88 -11.43 -19.27
C THR A 305 13.94 -10.52 -20.50
N ILE A 306 12.89 -9.74 -20.77
CA ILE A 306 12.87 -8.74 -21.84
C ILE A 306 13.89 -7.63 -21.55
N PHE A 307 14.04 -7.21 -20.30
CA PHE A 307 14.98 -6.15 -19.89
C PHE A 307 16.44 -6.64 -19.76
N GLY A 308 16.71 -7.95 -19.91
CA GLY A 308 18.06 -8.50 -19.82
C GLY A 308 18.60 -8.70 -18.41
N VAL A 309 17.76 -8.64 -17.38
CA VAL A 309 18.10 -8.98 -15.99
C VAL A 309 18.14 -10.50 -15.80
N ARG A 310 17.20 -11.21 -16.42
CA ARG A 310 17.10 -12.67 -16.36
C ARG A 310 17.62 -13.31 -17.66
N THR A 311 18.37 -14.39 -17.52
CA THR A 311 18.98 -15.09 -18.66
C THR A 311 17.93 -15.81 -19.53
N ARG A 312 17.92 -15.52 -20.82
CA ARG A 312 17.15 -16.25 -21.83
C ARG A 312 17.73 -17.62 -22.09
N ALA A 313 16.90 -18.66 -22.22
CA ALA A 313 17.29 -19.97 -22.76
C ALA A 313 17.05 -20.01 -24.24
N ALA A 314 15.96 -19.44 -24.74
CA ALA A 314 15.56 -19.38 -26.13
C ALA A 314 14.71 -18.12 -26.39
N GLY A 315 14.47 -17.86 -27.69
CA GLY A 315 13.59 -16.77 -28.12
C GLY A 315 14.32 -15.53 -28.57
N ARG A 316 13.55 -14.61 -29.16
CA ARG A 316 14.05 -13.37 -29.78
C ARG A 316 13.18 -12.19 -29.37
N VAL A 317 13.82 -11.03 -29.24
CA VAL A 317 13.16 -9.73 -28.99
C VAL A 317 13.48 -8.83 -30.17
N TYR A 318 12.44 -8.26 -30.78
CA TYR A 318 12.59 -7.30 -31.87
C TYR A 318 12.00 -5.97 -31.47
N VAL A 319 12.68 -4.88 -31.79
CA VAL A 319 12.18 -3.52 -31.65
C VAL A 319 12.19 -2.85 -33.02
N ASN A 320 11.05 -2.39 -33.48
CA ASN A 320 10.87 -1.78 -34.80
C ASN A 320 11.45 -2.64 -35.92
N GLY A 321 11.26 -3.97 -35.84
CA GLY A 321 11.75 -4.96 -36.79
C GLY A 321 13.23 -5.36 -36.65
N HIS A 322 14.00 -4.69 -35.79
CA HIS A 322 15.41 -5.01 -35.54
C HIS A 322 15.56 -5.98 -34.38
N LEU A 323 16.35 -7.04 -34.58
CA LEU A 323 16.66 -8.00 -33.53
C LEU A 323 17.50 -7.35 -32.43
N MET A 324 17.00 -7.43 -31.17
CA MET A 324 17.71 -6.95 -29.98
C MET A 324 18.53 -8.10 -29.40
N ASN A 325 19.84 -7.89 -29.35
CA ASN A 325 20.79 -8.91 -28.89
C ASN A 325 21.53 -8.39 -27.62
N PHE A 326 20.79 -7.96 -26.63
CA PHE A 326 21.34 -7.57 -25.34
C PHE A 326 21.10 -8.64 -24.28
N SER A 327 22.01 -8.74 -23.32
CA SER A 327 22.02 -9.72 -22.23
C SER A 327 22.14 -9.08 -20.85
N THR A 328 22.18 -7.74 -20.80
CA THR A 328 22.26 -6.97 -19.56
C THR A 328 21.26 -5.81 -19.57
N ALA A 329 20.85 -5.39 -18.38
CA ALA A 329 19.99 -4.21 -18.21
C ALA A 329 20.62 -2.93 -18.79
N ALA A 330 21.94 -2.76 -18.69
CA ALA A 330 22.64 -1.60 -19.24
C ALA A 330 22.50 -1.53 -20.76
N GLU A 331 22.70 -2.66 -21.45
CA GLU A 331 22.50 -2.75 -22.91
C GLU A 331 21.05 -2.48 -23.30
N ALA A 332 20.06 -3.01 -22.55
CA ALA A 332 18.65 -2.73 -22.77
C ALA A 332 18.35 -1.23 -22.63
N MET A 333 18.89 -0.59 -21.59
CA MET A 333 18.76 0.87 -21.37
C MET A 333 19.32 1.68 -22.54
N ASP A 334 20.45 1.28 -23.11
CA ASP A 334 21.07 1.94 -24.27
C ASP A 334 20.25 1.74 -25.56
N HIS A 335 19.41 0.71 -25.62
CA HIS A 335 18.44 0.47 -26.70
C HIS A 335 17.06 1.09 -26.42
N GLY A 336 16.95 2.02 -25.45
CA GLY A 336 15.74 2.77 -25.17
C GLY A 336 14.70 2.02 -24.34
N PHE A 337 15.11 1.00 -23.57
CA PHE A 337 14.24 0.36 -22.59
C PHE A 337 14.35 1.05 -21.24
N ALA A 338 13.24 1.06 -20.50
CA ALA A 338 13.17 1.39 -19.09
C ALA A 338 12.36 0.34 -18.34
N MET A 339 12.62 0.17 -17.04
CA MET A 339 11.88 -0.78 -16.22
C MET A 339 11.62 -0.22 -14.81
N ILE A 340 10.35 -0.24 -14.40
CA ILE A 340 9.93 -0.09 -13.00
C ILE A 340 9.77 -1.49 -12.43
N THR A 341 10.34 -1.73 -11.24
CA THR A 341 10.32 -3.01 -10.55
C THR A 341 9.27 -3.03 -9.45
N GLU A 342 8.68 -4.21 -9.17
CA GLU A 342 7.67 -4.40 -8.13
C GLU A 342 8.14 -3.90 -6.75
N GLU A 343 9.36 -4.29 -6.34
CA GLU A 343 9.95 -3.91 -5.04
C GLU A 343 10.62 -2.52 -5.11
N ARG A 344 9.79 -1.47 -5.05
CA ARG A 344 10.23 -0.06 -5.12
C ARG A 344 11.41 0.25 -4.19
N LYS A 345 11.32 -0.15 -2.91
CA LYS A 345 12.33 0.19 -1.89
C LYS A 345 13.62 -0.61 -2.05
N ALA A 346 13.54 -1.85 -2.52
CA ALA A 346 14.71 -2.72 -2.66
C ALA A 346 15.44 -2.49 -3.98
N ASN A 347 14.69 -2.36 -5.09
CA ASN A 347 15.25 -2.38 -6.45
C ASN A 347 15.07 -1.05 -7.21
N GLY A 348 14.15 -0.19 -6.76
CA GLY A 348 13.81 1.06 -7.46
C GLY A 348 14.54 2.29 -6.95
N LEU A 349 14.92 2.34 -5.66
CA LEU A 349 15.39 3.53 -4.97
C LEU A 349 16.64 3.28 -4.13
N PHE A 350 17.47 4.30 -4.01
CA PHE A 350 18.57 4.38 -3.04
C PHE A 350 18.07 5.15 -1.80
N LEU A 351 17.54 4.44 -0.81
CA LEU A 351 16.83 5.03 0.34
C LEU A 351 17.66 6.00 1.18
N LYS A 352 19.00 5.87 1.18
CA LYS A 352 19.93 6.78 1.84
C LYS A 352 20.38 7.95 0.96
N GLY A 353 19.98 7.97 -0.32
CA GLY A 353 20.30 9.02 -1.27
C GLY A 353 19.25 10.13 -1.24
N ASP A 354 19.66 11.31 -1.68
CA ASP A 354 18.78 12.43 -1.91
C ASP A 354 17.99 12.29 -3.23
N LEU A 355 17.12 13.24 -3.53
CA LEU A 355 16.32 13.22 -4.74
C LEU A 355 17.19 13.41 -5.98
N THR A 356 18.27 14.23 -5.88
CA THR A 356 19.19 14.44 -6.99
C THR A 356 19.85 13.14 -7.42
N PHE A 357 20.38 12.37 -6.47
CA PHE A 357 20.98 11.08 -6.77
C PHE A 357 19.97 10.10 -7.37
N ASN A 358 18.80 9.97 -6.75
CA ASN A 358 17.76 9.03 -7.21
C ASN A 358 17.21 9.37 -8.60
N THR A 359 17.06 10.64 -8.95
CA THR A 359 16.56 11.06 -10.26
C THR A 359 17.60 10.85 -11.36
N THR A 360 18.88 11.11 -11.09
CA THR A 360 19.91 11.20 -12.14
C THR A 360 20.72 9.92 -12.33
N ILE A 361 20.71 8.97 -11.39
CA ILE A 361 21.56 7.78 -11.37
C ILE A 361 21.45 6.91 -12.64
N ALA A 362 20.28 6.86 -13.26
CA ALA A 362 20.07 6.08 -14.49
C ALA A 362 20.68 6.71 -15.74
N ASN A 363 21.11 7.98 -15.69
CA ASN A 363 21.55 8.74 -16.86
C ASN A 363 22.80 9.61 -16.60
N LEU A 364 23.72 9.15 -15.76
CA LEU A 364 24.89 9.90 -15.31
C LEU A 364 25.76 10.48 -16.46
N ASN A 365 25.81 9.77 -17.59
CA ASN A 365 26.61 10.22 -18.74
C ASN A 365 26.14 11.58 -19.29
N GLN A 366 24.87 11.91 -19.19
CA GLN A 366 24.29 13.19 -19.64
C GLN A 366 24.73 14.37 -18.78
N TYR A 367 25.09 14.10 -17.52
CA TYR A 367 25.44 15.15 -16.54
C TYR A 367 26.94 15.37 -16.42
N LYS A 368 27.74 14.76 -17.28
CA LYS A 368 29.20 14.97 -17.30
C LYS A 368 29.57 16.36 -17.81
N SER A 369 30.64 16.93 -17.23
CA SER A 369 31.36 18.06 -17.73
C SER A 369 32.84 17.63 -17.83
N GLY A 370 33.25 17.14 -19.02
CA GLY A 370 34.50 16.41 -19.18
C GLY A 370 34.45 15.06 -18.46
N PRO A 371 35.47 14.71 -17.67
CA PRO A 371 35.51 13.42 -16.94
C PRO A 371 34.70 13.40 -15.62
N ILE A 372 34.17 14.55 -15.18
CA ILE A 372 33.56 14.72 -13.86
C ILE A 372 32.05 14.95 -14.01
N LEU A 373 31.27 14.45 -13.05
CA LEU A 373 29.85 14.75 -12.92
C LEU A 373 29.66 16.21 -12.46
N SER A 374 28.63 16.85 -13.01
CA SER A 374 28.29 18.24 -12.71
C SER A 374 27.08 18.31 -11.79
N ASP A 375 27.32 18.56 -10.50
CA ASP A 375 26.24 18.74 -9.52
C ASP A 375 25.20 19.80 -9.94
N PRO A 376 25.59 20.98 -10.51
CA PRO A 376 24.60 21.95 -10.98
C PRO A 376 23.68 21.41 -12.08
N LYS A 377 24.21 20.59 -13.03
CA LYS A 377 23.38 19.98 -14.09
C LYS A 377 22.43 18.96 -13.50
N MET A 378 22.89 18.10 -12.58
CA MET A 378 22.08 17.10 -11.89
C MET A 378 20.97 17.76 -11.07
N THR A 379 21.31 18.77 -10.27
CA THR A 379 20.34 19.54 -9.48
C THR A 379 19.28 20.20 -10.35
N LYS A 380 19.69 20.83 -11.46
CA LYS A 380 18.75 21.45 -12.41
C LYS A 380 17.79 20.47 -13.04
N ALA A 381 18.28 19.30 -13.44
CA ALA A 381 17.44 18.22 -13.99
C ALA A 381 16.42 17.73 -12.92
N THR A 382 16.89 17.49 -11.70
CA THR A 382 16.02 17.08 -10.59
C THR A 382 14.92 18.10 -10.29
N VAL A 383 15.25 19.39 -10.21
CA VAL A 383 14.25 20.45 -10.00
C VAL A 383 13.21 20.46 -11.11
N ASN A 384 13.63 20.25 -12.37
CA ASN A 384 12.71 20.15 -13.50
C ASN A 384 11.79 18.93 -13.38
N GLU A 385 12.36 17.74 -13.06
CA GLU A 385 11.59 16.51 -12.92
C GLU A 385 10.60 16.56 -11.73
N LEU A 386 11.01 17.10 -10.59
CA LEU A 386 10.11 17.31 -9.46
C LEU A 386 8.91 18.18 -9.83
N LYS A 387 9.13 19.19 -10.69
CA LYS A 387 8.06 20.06 -11.19
C LYS A 387 7.17 19.35 -12.21
N VAL A 388 7.76 18.65 -13.19
CA VAL A 388 7.02 17.91 -14.24
C VAL A 388 6.16 16.83 -13.62
N MET A 389 6.70 16.07 -12.66
CA MET A 389 6.02 14.99 -11.95
C MET A 389 5.09 15.49 -10.84
N ASN A 390 5.02 16.80 -10.59
CA ASN A 390 4.28 17.37 -9.46
C ASN A 390 4.60 16.64 -8.14
N THR A 391 5.90 16.42 -7.89
CA THR A 391 6.38 15.71 -6.70
C THR A 391 6.42 16.67 -5.52
N LYS A 392 5.73 16.31 -4.42
CA LYS A 392 5.73 17.10 -3.18
C LYS A 392 7.04 16.85 -2.42
N ALA A 393 7.99 17.78 -2.51
CA ALA A 393 9.29 17.78 -1.83
C ALA A 393 9.66 19.21 -1.46
N GLN A 394 10.56 19.42 -0.45
CA GLN A 394 11.07 20.73 -0.09
C GLN A 394 12.16 21.19 -1.07
N GLY A 395 12.92 20.23 -1.61
CA GLY A 395 13.97 20.49 -2.58
C GLY A 395 14.73 19.26 -3.03
N PRO A 396 15.66 19.41 -3.99
CA PRO A 396 16.41 18.30 -4.58
C PRO A 396 17.35 17.57 -3.60
N SER A 397 17.68 18.19 -2.47
CA SER A 397 18.53 17.63 -1.41
C SER A 397 17.73 16.81 -0.36
N ASP A 398 16.40 16.73 -0.47
CA ASP A 398 15.61 15.93 0.43
C ASP A 398 15.98 14.45 0.30
N LEU A 399 16.00 13.72 1.41
CA LEU A 399 16.17 12.28 1.36
C LEU A 399 14.92 11.61 0.76
N ILE A 400 15.11 10.68 -0.16
CA ILE A 400 13.99 9.94 -0.78
C ILE A 400 13.13 9.22 0.27
N SER A 401 13.73 8.77 1.38
CA SER A 401 13.03 8.09 2.48
C SER A 401 12.03 8.99 3.23
N SER A 402 12.15 10.32 3.11
CA SER A 402 11.21 11.27 3.74
C SER A 402 9.91 11.46 2.95
N LEU A 403 9.87 11.03 1.68
CA LEU A 403 8.71 11.18 0.83
C LEU A 403 7.67 10.09 1.05
N SER A 404 6.39 10.43 0.82
CA SER A 404 5.30 9.44 0.74
C SER A 404 5.51 8.46 -0.41
N GLY A 405 4.84 7.29 -0.33
CA GLY A 405 4.93 6.25 -1.37
C GLY A 405 4.64 6.76 -2.78
N GLY A 406 3.59 7.55 -2.96
CA GLY A 406 3.24 8.15 -4.26
C GLY A 406 4.31 9.09 -4.78
N ASN A 407 4.91 9.94 -3.92
CA ASN A 407 5.99 10.83 -4.33
C ASN A 407 7.29 10.07 -4.63
N GLN A 408 7.61 9.01 -3.89
CA GLN A 408 8.73 8.11 -4.22
C GLN A 408 8.55 7.49 -5.60
N GLN A 409 7.34 7.06 -5.94
CA GLN A 409 7.03 6.49 -7.25
C GLN A 409 7.19 7.52 -8.37
N LYS A 410 6.75 8.75 -8.17
CA LYS A 410 6.96 9.86 -9.11
C LYS A 410 8.45 10.10 -9.39
N VAL A 411 9.32 10.03 -8.37
CA VAL A 411 10.77 10.11 -8.56
C VAL A 411 11.30 8.94 -9.40
N ILE A 412 10.77 7.72 -9.24
CA ILE A 412 11.13 6.58 -10.09
C ILE A 412 10.71 6.82 -11.54
N PHE A 413 9.49 7.32 -11.78
CA PHE A 413 9.06 7.68 -13.13
C PHE A 413 9.97 8.76 -13.73
N GLY A 414 10.25 9.85 -13.01
CA GLY A 414 11.14 10.92 -13.44
C GLY A 414 12.54 10.42 -13.79
N LYS A 415 13.13 9.54 -12.96
CA LYS A 415 14.41 8.87 -13.23
C LYS A 415 14.46 8.20 -14.61
N TRP A 416 13.39 7.53 -15.01
CA TRP A 416 13.33 6.81 -16.29
C TRP A 416 12.93 7.72 -17.45
N LEU A 417 12.08 8.72 -17.21
CA LEU A 417 11.69 9.69 -18.24
C LEU A 417 12.86 10.54 -18.75
N GLU A 418 13.85 10.83 -17.91
CA GLU A 418 15.11 11.48 -18.29
C GLU A 418 15.91 10.73 -19.38
N ARG A 419 15.58 9.45 -19.62
CA ARG A 419 16.17 8.65 -20.69
C ARG A 419 15.34 8.61 -21.97
N TYR A 420 14.14 9.21 -21.98
CA TYR A 420 13.23 9.18 -23.12
C TYR A 420 12.97 7.77 -23.66
N PRO A 421 12.46 6.84 -22.83
CA PRO A 421 12.34 5.43 -23.22
C PRO A 421 11.37 5.24 -24.39
N GLN A 422 11.74 4.36 -25.32
CA GLN A 422 10.88 3.90 -26.42
C GLN A 422 9.99 2.74 -25.99
N VAL A 423 10.50 1.90 -25.08
CA VAL A 423 9.80 0.76 -24.47
C VAL A 423 9.87 0.91 -22.96
N PHE A 424 8.73 0.94 -22.29
CA PHE A 424 8.68 1.06 -20.84
C PHE A 424 7.96 -0.14 -20.22
N LEU A 425 8.71 -0.91 -19.45
CA LEU A 425 8.24 -2.08 -18.71
C LEU A 425 7.90 -1.64 -17.28
N MET A 426 6.68 -1.90 -16.83
CA MET A 426 6.21 -1.44 -15.52
C MET A 426 5.64 -2.62 -14.73
N ASP A 427 6.34 -3.01 -13.68
CA ASP A 427 5.89 -4.08 -12.78
C ASP A 427 5.27 -3.48 -11.52
N GLU A 428 3.96 -3.65 -11.36
CA GLU A 428 3.16 -3.14 -10.25
C GLU A 428 3.41 -1.64 -9.97
N PRO A 429 3.29 -0.74 -10.98
CA PRO A 429 3.71 0.66 -10.85
C PRO A 429 2.94 1.46 -9.81
N THR A 430 1.81 0.97 -9.34
CA THR A 430 0.90 1.63 -8.40
C THR A 430 0.78 0.92 -7.05
N ARG A 431 1.60 -0.13 -6.82
CA ARG A 431 1.54 -0.90 -5.58
C ARG A 431 1.94 -0.07 -4.36
N GLY A 432 1.07 -0.10 -3.33
CA GLY A 432 1.30 0.61 -2.08
C GLY A 432 1.26 2.14 -2.20
N ILE A 433 0.45 2.64 -3.14
CA ILE A 433 0.21 4.05 -3.38
C ILE A 433 -1.27 4.36 -3.07
N ASP A 434 -1.55 5.56 -2.59
CA ASP A 434 -2.92 6.02 -2.35
C ASP A 434 -3.71 6.25 -3.65
N VAL A 435 -5.04 6.29 -3.55
CA VAL A 435 -5.96 6.32 -4.70
C VAL A 435 -5.74 7.56 -5.57
N GLY A 436 -5.48 8.72 -4.97
CA GLY A 436 -5.26 9.96 -5.72
C GLY A 436 -3.96 9.95 -6.51
N ALA A 437 -2.89 9.44 -5.90
CA ALA A 437 -1.60 9.29 -6.58
C ALA A 437 -1.64 8.20 -7.66
N LYS A 438 -2.44 7.13 -7.50
CA LYS A 438 -2.68 6.13 -8.54
C LYS A 438 -3.26 6.78 -9.81
N TYR A 439 -4.29 7.62 -9.66
CA TYR A 439 -4.92 8.31 -10.80
C TYR A 439 -3.91 9.18 -11.58
N GLU A 440 -3.05 9.92 -10.87
CA GLU A 440 -2.00 10.73 -11.50
C GLU A 440 -1.00 9.86 -12.28
N ILE A 441 -0.66 8.68 -11.76
CA ILE A 441 0.21 7.71 -12.43
C ILE A 441 -0.47 7.12 -13.67
N TYR A 442 -1.76 6.78 -13.60
CA TYR A 442 -2.51 6.30 -14.77
C TYR A 442 -2.54 7.35 -15.88
N GLN A 443 -2.79 8.63 -15.53
CA GLN A 443 -2.76 9.73 -16.48
C GLN A 443 -1.38 9.85 -17.13
N LEU A 444 -0.30 9.76 -16.35
CA LEU A 444 1.07 9.78 -16.85
C LEU A 444 1.34 8.64 -17.84
N ILE A 445 0.93 7.42 -17.52
CA ILE A 445 1.08 6.24 -18.40
C ILE A 445 0.36 6.47 -19.72
N ILE A 446 -0.88 6.98 -19.68
CA ILE A 446 -1.66 7.27 -20.89
C ILE A 446 -1.00 8.38 -21.73
N ASP A 447 -0.49 9.45 -21.11
CA ASP A 447 0.15 10.56 -21.80
C ASP A 447 1.48 10.13 -22.43
N MET A 448 2.24 9.23 -21.78
CA MET A 448 3.42 8.59 -22.36
C MET A 448 3.06 7.73 -23.59
N ALA A 449 2.01 6.94 -23.51
CA ALA A 449 1.53 6.15 -24.64
C ALA A 449 1.10 7.04 -25.81
N LYS A 450 0.39 8.16 -25.55
CA LYS A 450 0.05 9.18 -26.56
C LYS A 450 1.26 9.77 -27.23
N SER A 451 2.36 9.97 -26.49
CA SER A 451 3.62 10.48 -27.05
C SER A 451 4.37 9.43 -27.89
N GLY A 452 3.87 8.20 -27.96
CA GLY A 452 4.39 7.11 -28.76
C GLY A 452 5.28 6.10 -28.02
N THR A 453 5.37 6.18 -26.68
CA THR A 453 6.06 5.17 -25.89
C THR A 453 5.28 3.87 -25.90
N THR A 454 5.94 2.76 -26.15
CA THR A 454 5.37 1.40 -26.09
C THR A 454 5.45 0.91 -24.65
N ILE A 455 4.32 0.58 -24.04
CA ILE A 455 4.25 0.31 -22.60
C ILE A 455 3.75 -1.10 -22.34
N ILE A 456 4.42 -1.84 -21.46
CA ILE A 456 3.92 -3.08 -20.87
C ILE A 456 3.71 -2.82 -19.38
N VAL A 457 2.47 -3.00 -18.91
CA VAL A 457 2.08 -2.84 -17.49
C VAL A 457 1.66 -4.17 -16.91
N VAL A 458 2.28 -4.56 -15.81
CA VAL A 458 1.85 -5.66 -14.96
C VAL A 458 1.10 -5.08 -13.76
N SER A 459 -0.08 -5.60 -13.46
CA SER A 459 -0.76 -5.34 -12.19
C SER A 459 -1.48 -6.61 -11.70
N SER A 460 -1.46 -6.81 -10.39
CA SER A 460 -2.27 -7.80 -9.69
C SER A 460 -3.72 -7.34 -9.49
N GLU A 461 -3.95 -6.03 -9.60
CA GLU A 461 -5.29 -5.44 -9.50
C GLU A 461 -5.98 -5.49 -10.87
N MET A 462 -6.88 -6.46 -11.06
CA MET A 462 -7.62 -6.64 -12.32
C MET A 462 -8.35 -5.37 -12.78
N PRO A 463 -8.99 -4.56 -11.90
CA PRO A 463 -9.60 -3.30 -12.32
C PRO A 463 -8.62 -2.30 -12.93
N GLU A 464 -7.33 -2.29 -12.49
CA GLU A 464 -6.31 -1.42 -13.10
C GLU A 464 -6.04 -1.83 -14.54
N ILE A 465 -5.78 -3.12 -14.77
CA ILE A 465 -5.51 -3.65 -16.11
C ILE A 465 -6.68 -3.35 -17.05
N LEU A 466 -7.93 -3.58 -16.61
CA LEU A 466 -9.13 -3.27 -17.39
C LEU A 466 -9.33 -1.76 -17.59
N GLY A 467 -8.85 -0.91 -16.66
CA GLY A 467 -9.09 0.54 -16.68
C GLY A 467 -8.10 1.33 -17.52
N ILE A 468 -6.87 0.84 -17.76
CA ILE A 468 -5.80 1.66 -18.37
C ILE A 468 -5.13 1.03 -19.59
N THR A 469 -5.51 -0.19 -20.01
CA THR A 469 -4.83 -0.88 -21.11
C THR A 469 -5.64 -0.96 -22.39
N ASN A 470 -4.98 -1.19 -23.52
CA ASN A 470 -5.62 -1.40 -24.82
C ASN A 470 -5.89 -2.89 -25.08
N ARG A 471 -4.92 -3.75 -24.77
CA ARG A 471 -5.02 -5.22 -24.84
C ARG A 471 -4.38 -5.82 -23.58
N ILE A 472 -4.80 -7.05 -23.27
CA ILE A 472 -4.32 -7.78 -22.10
C ILE A 472 -3.79 -9.14 -22.53
N GLY A 473 -2.52 -9.42 -22.25
CA GLY A 473 -1.94 -10.74 -22.27
C GLY A 473 -2.14 -11.42 -20.91
N VAL A 474 -2.65 -12.63 -20.89
CA VAL A 474 -2.87 -13.38 -19.65
C VAL A 474 -1.84 -14.47 -19.50
N MET A 475 -1.08 -14.42 -18.41
CA MET A 475 -0.08 -15.41 -18.04
C MET A 475 -0.66 -16.49 -17.13
N SER A 476 -0.28 -17.74 -17.36
CA SER A 476 -0.60 -18.89 -16.51
C SER A 476 0.59 -19.85 -16.48
N ASN A 477 1.16 -20.10 -15.32
CA ASN A 477 2.27 -21.03 -15.10
C ASN A 477 3.41 -20.88 -16.14
N GLY A 478 3.91 -19.64 -16.29
CA GLY A 478 5.03 -19.32 -17.20
C GLY A 478 4.70 -19.31 -18.70
N ARG A 479 3.42 -19.44 -19.08
CA ARG A 479 2.95 -19.44 -20.47
C ARG A 479 1.97 -18.30 -20.72
N LEU A 480 1.91 -17.81 -21.95
CA LEU A 480 0.87 -16.89 -22.38
C LEU A 480 -0.39 -17.69 -22.76
N SER A 481 -1.45 -17.57 -21.96
CA SER A 481 -2.69 -18.33 -22.15
C SER A 481 -3.60 -17.77 -23.24
N GLY A 482 -3.50 -16.45 -23.48
CA GLY A 482 -4.27 -15.74 -24.49
C GLY A 482 -4.00 -14.24 -24.46
N ILE A 483 -4.45 -13.55 -25.50
CA ILE A 483 -4.45 -12.08 -25.61
C ILE A 483 -5.87 -11.66 -25.94
N VAL A 484 -6.40 -10.68 -25.20
CA VAL A 484 -7.78 -10.15 -25.38
C VAL A 484 -7.75 -8.64 -25.54
N ASN A 485 -8.72 -8.08 -26.25
CA ASN A 485 -8.94 -6.65 -26.28
C ASN A 485 -9.61 -6.21 -24.98
N THR A 486 -9.13 -5.15 -24.36
CA THR A 486 -9.65 -4.70 -23.06
C THR A 486 -11.13 -4.36 -23.10
N ASN A 487 -11.61 -3.77 -24.20
CA ASN A 487 -13.01 -3.39 -24.37
C ASN A 487 -13.96 -4.57 -24.65
N GLU A 488 -13.46 -5.77 -24.89
CA GLU A 488 -14.22 -6.96 -25.30
C GLU A 488 -14.16 -8.07 -24.24
N THR A 489 -13.45 -7.85 -23.12
CA THR A 489 -13.23 -8.83 -22.06
C THR A 489 -13.82 -8.38 -20.72
N ASN A 490 -13.86 -9.31 -19.77
CA ASN A 490 -14.30 -9.08 -18.41
C ASN A 490 -13.46 -9.85 -17.38
N GLN A 491 -13.72 -9.62 -16.11
CA GLN A 491 -12.97 -10.23 -15.01
C GLN A 491 -13.02 -11.76 -15.01
N GLU A 492 -14.17 -12.34 -15.36
CA GLU A 492 -14.36 -13.80 -15.38
C GLU A 492 -13.50 -14.47 -16.46
N GLU A 493 -13.45 -13.88 -17.65
CA GLU A 493 -12.60 -14.37 -18.74
C GLU A 493 -11.11 -14.30 -18.40
N LEU A 494 -10.67 -13.21 -17.80
CA LEU A 494 -9.27 -13.05 -17.37
C LEU A 494 -8.90 -14.10 -16.31
N LEU A 495 -9.78 -14.36 -15.34
CA LEU A 495 -9.58 -15.43 -14.34
C LEU A 495 -9.52 -16.80 -14.99
N ARG A 496 -10.45 -17.12 -15.90
CA ARG A 496 -10.46 -18.39 -16.64
C ARG A 496 -9.17 -18.61 -17.42
N LEU A 497 -8.66 -17.58 -18.09
CA LEU A 497 -7.39 -17.67 -18.82
C LEU A 497 -6.21 -17.81 -17.87
N SER A 498 -6.20 -17.15 -16.71
CA SER A 498 -5.11 -17.23 -15.74
C SER A 498 -4.98 -18.60 -15.06
N ALA A 499 -6.07 -19.38 -15.03
CA ALA A 499 -6.10 -20.74 -14.48
C ALA A 499 -5.85 -21.85 -15.52
N LYS A 500 -5.64 -21.52 -16.79
CA LYS A 500 -5.63 -22.49 -17.90
C LYS A 500 -4.54 -23.55 -17.81
N TYR A 501 -3.39 -23.25 -17.22
CA TYR A 501 -2.23 -24.15 -17.12
C TYR A 501 -1.82 -24.45 -15.68
N LEU A 502 -2.74 -24.26 -14.70
CA LEU A 502 -2.57 -24.64 -13.30
C LEU A 502 -2.67 -26.16 -13.12
#